data_15b417d9d0882dc28e1c09af49ccf6b6
#
_entry.id   15b417d9d0882dc28e1c09af49ccf6b6
#
_cell.length_a   1.000
_cell.length_b   1.000
_cell.length_c   1.000
_cell.angle_alpha   90.00
_cell.angle_beta   90.00
_cell.angle_gamma   90.00
#
_symmetry.space_group_name_H-M   'P 1'
#
loop_
_entity.id
_entity.type
_entity.pdbx_description
1 polymer ?
#
loop_
_entity_poly.entity_id
_entity_poly.type
_entity_poly.pdbx_seq_one_letter_code
_entity_poly.pdbx_strand_id
1 'polypeptide(L)'
;MMRRSRVSGGLAASCLCLAAVPAAGEVTVNLPAPTTPALGEIVAGTVPTVFRIGVDGSVTRISGDAVRLSNAPVTPPTMRLTCGLLNLANLCVVRNIRITMTPQSSGTVASVTMFHIGAISGTSFVGGAPADASTMNFQLTPMGLGVVTIQFGVDITVAPGQRGATVTRYTVNADFV
;
A
#
# COMPACT_ATOMS: atom_id res chain seq x y z
N MET A 1 -52.56 -20.16 -61.49
CA MET A 1 -51.16 -19.74 -61.55
C MET A 1 -50.62 -19.58 -60.15
N MET A 2 -49.92 -20.58 -59.64
CA MET A 2 -49.43 -20.59 -58.24
C MET A 2 -47.91 -20.34 -58.27
N ARG A 3 -47.47 -19.20 -57.67
CA ARG A 3 -46.05 -18.80 -57.53
C ARG A 3 -45.53 -19.30 -56.20
N ARG A 4 -44.64 -20.27 -56.21
CA ARG A 4 -43.92 -20.74 -55.00
C ARG A 4 -42.71 -19.85 -54.74
N SER A 5 -42.69 -19.18 -53.57
CA SER A 5 -41.55 -18.43 -53.07
C SER A 5 -40.64 -19.37 -52.26
N ARG A 6 -39.38 -19.48 -52.65
CA ARG A 6 -38.36 -20.22 -51.91
C ARG A 6 -37.71 -19.25 -50.91
N VAL A 7 -37.82 -19.58 -49.64
CA VAL A 7 -37.07 -18.89 -48.56
C VAL A 7 -35.74 -19.63 -48.38
N SER A 8 -34.67 -18.96 -48.76
CA SER A 8 -33.29 -19.45 -48.47
C SER A 8 -32.90 -18.97 -47.05
N GLY A 9 -32.84 -19.90 -46.13
CA GLY A 9 -32.32 -19.66 -44.78
C GLY A 9 -30.79 -19.64 -44.79
N GLY A 10 -30.18 -18.49 -44.61
CA GLY A 10 -28.76 -18.37 -44.37
C GLY A 10 -28.46 -18.58 -42.90
N LEU A 11 -27.76 -19.67 -42.54
CA LEU A 11 -27.17 -19.83 -41.20
C LEU A 11 -25.97 -18.90 -41.08
N ALA A 12 -26.13 -17.83 -40.28
CA ALA A 12 -25.01 -17.01 -39.83
C ALA A 12 -24.34 -17.70 -38.62
N ALA A 13 -23.19 -18.30 -38.85
CA ALA A 13 -22.34 -18.85 -37.81
C ALA A 13 -21.68 -17.65 -37.06
N SER A 14 -22.21 -17.28 -35.91
CA SER A 14 -21.58 -16.32 -34.97
C SER A 14 -20.39 -17.00 -34.32
N CYS A 15 -19.18 -16.66 -34.78
CA CYS A 15 -17.94 -17.03 -34.11
C CYS A 15 -17.79 -16.21 -32.86
N LEU A 16 -18.14 -16.76 -31.68
CA LEU A 16 -17.82 -16.16 -30.37
C LEU A 16 -16.31 -16.28 -30.17
N CYS A 17 -15.56 -15.22 -30.46
CA CYS A 17 -14.20 -15.08 -30.00
C CYS A 17 -14.24 -14.84 -28.50
N LEU A 18 -14.09 -15.89 -27.67
CA LEU A 18 -13.75 -15.73 -26.27
C LEU A 18 -12.35 -15.12 -26.21
N ALA A 19 -12.28 -13.81 -25.98
CA ALA A 19 -11.04 -13.18 -25.58
C ALA A 19 -10.67 -13.76 -24.21
N ALA A 20 -9.66 -14.64 -24.17
CA ALA A 20 -9.06 -15.10 -22.94
C ALA A 20 -8.41 -13.87 -22.28
N VAL A 21 -9.06 -13.33 -21.25
CA VAL A 21 -8.45 -12.34 -20.37
C VAL A 21 -7.32 -13.08 -19.64
N PRO A 22 -6.05 -12.66 -19.79
CA PRO A 22 -4.98 -13.28 -19.04
C PRO A 22 -5.29 -13.10 -17.56
N ALA A 23 -5.44 -14.21 -16.83
CA ALA A 23 -5.52 -14.19 -15.37
C ALA A 23 -4.15 -13.72 -14.86
N ALA A 24 -4.01 -12.42 -14.65
CA ALA A 24 -2.85 -11.84 -13.99
C ALA A 24 -2.82 -12.41 -12.57
N GLY A 25 -1.74 -13.08 -12.20
CA GLY A 25 -1.50 -13.47 -10.81
C GLY A 25 -1.52 -12.19 -9.96
N GLU A 26 -2.37 -12.17 -8.95
CA GLU A 26 -2.54 -10.97 -8.10
C GLU A 26 -1.66 -11.09 -6.85
N VAL A 27 -0.88 -10.04 -6.58
CA VAL A 27 -0.26 -9.84 -5.27
C VAL A 27 -1.25 -9.06 -4.41
N THR A 28 -1.67 -9.65 -3.32
CA THR A 28 -2.56 -8.97 -2.39
C THR A 28 -1.75 -8.29 -1.29
N VAL A 29 -1.93 -6.98 -1.16
CA VAL A 29 -1.40 -6.21 -0.04
C VAL A 29 -2.45 -6.17 1.07
N ASN A 30 -2.07 -6.69 2.22
CA ASN A 30 -2.87 -6.56 3.43
C ASN A 30 -2.16 -5.65 4.42
N LEU A 31 -2.84 -4.58 4.83
CA LEU A 31 -2.38 -3.69 5.88
C LEU A 31 -3.06 -4.11 7.18
N PRO A 32 -2.34 -4.75 8.13
CA PRO A 32 -2.93 -5.10 9.44
C PRO A 32 -3.43 -3.85 10.16
N ALA A 33 -4.47 -3.97 10.95
CA ALA A 33 -4.93 -2.90 11.82
C ALA A 33 -3.90 -2.63 12.95
N PRO A 34 -3.63 -1.33 13.26
CA PRO A 34 -4.19 -0.16 12.61
C PRO A 34 -3.56 0.10 11.25
N THR A 35 -4.36 0.16 10.21
CA THR A 35 -3.91 0.46 8.84
C THR A 35 -3.50 1.93 8.67
N THR A 36 -3.89 2.76 9.63
CA THR A 36 -3.63 4.20 9.62
C THR A 36 -2.72 4.56 10.78
N PRO A 37 -1.54 5.17 10.52
CA PRO A 37 -0.69 5.67 11.58
C PRO A 37 -1.44 6.72 12.40
N ALA A 38 -1.52 6.52 13.70
CA ALA A 38 -2.20 7.42 14.61
C ALA A 38 -1.25 7.90 15.70
N LEU A 39 -1.10 9.22 15.84
CA LEU A 39 -0.29 9.82 16.90
C LEU A 39 -0.99 9.77 18.27
N GLY A 40 -2.29 9.52 18.31
CA GLY A 40 -3.12 9.74 19.48
C GLY A 40 -3.47 11.21 19.66
N GLU A 41 -3.76 11.62 20.89
CA GLU A 41 -4.12 13.00 21.19
C GLU A 41 -2.90 13.92 21.23
N ILE A 42 -3.08 15.09 20.60
CA ILE A 42 -2.08 16.14 20.57
C ILE A 42 -2.67 17.47 21.06
N VAL A 43 -1.82 18.28 21.70
CA VAL A 43 -2.07 19.69 21.95
C VAL A 43 -1.46 20.48 20.81
N ALA A 44 -2.25 21.39 20.24
CA ALA A 44 -1.84 22.21 19.11
C ALA A 44 -0.58 22.99 19.38
N GLY A 45 0.28 23.03 18.38
CA GLY A 45 1.37 23.98 18.28
C GLY A 45 0.97 25.24 17.50
N THR A 46 1.86 26.22 17.48
CA THR A 46 1.73 27.47 16.72
C THR A 46 2.36 27.37 15.35
N VAL A 47 3.24 26.39 15.13
CA VAL A 47 3.92 26.09 13.87
C VAL A 47 3.68 24.65 13.44
N PRO A 48 3.86 24.31 12.15
CA PRO A 48 3.79 22.93 11.68
C PRO A 48 4.75 22.06 12.50
N THR A 49 4.26 20.92 12.98
CA THR A 49 5.04 20.02 13.83
C THR A 49 5.19 18.65 13.13
N VAL A 50 6.40 18.14 13.10
CA VAL A 50 6.72 16.82 12.57
C VAL A 50 6.94 15.84 13.72
N PHE A 51 6.17 14.76 13.72
CA PHE A 51 6.37 13.60 14.59
C PHE A 51 6.82 12.41 13.75
N ARG A 52 7.81 11.67 14.24
CA ARG A 52 8.24 10.38 13.69
C ARG A 52 7.66 9.24 14.49
N ILE A 53 6.97 8.33 13.84
CA ILE A 53 6.66 7.00 14.35
C ILE A 53 7.76 6.07 13.86
N GLY A 54 8.58 5.57 14.79
CA GLY A 54 9.64 4.61 14.49
C GLY A 54 9.10 3.25 14.12
N VAL A 55 9.94 2.41 13.55
CA VAL A 55 9.62 1.01 13.24
C VAL A 55 9.34 0.16 14.47
N ASP A 56 9.76 0.62 15.63
CA ASP A 56 9.51 0.05 16.97
C ASP A 56 8.25 0.59 17.63
N GLY A 57 7.54 1.52 16.97
CA GLY A 57 6.37 2.21 17.53
C GLY A 57 6.70 3.37 18.45
N SER A 58 7.98 3.71 18.66
CA SER A 58 8.35 4.93 19.37
C SER A 58 7.85 6.16 18.64
N VAL A 59 7.43 7.19 19.39
CA VAL A 59 7.00 8.46 18.79
C VAL A 59 7.89 9.58 19.29
N THR A 60 8.59 10.22 18.36
CA THR A 60 9.48 11.35 18.65
C THR A 60 9.05 12.59 17.89
N ARG A 61 9.16 13.76 18.52
CA ARG A 61 8.98 15.03 17.84
C ARG A 61 10.30 15.43 17.18
N ILE A 62 10.27 15.60 15.85
CA ILE A 62 11.44 15.99 15.06
C ILE A 62 11.56 17.50 14.97
N SER A 63 10.42 18.21 14.81
CA SER A 63 10.39 19.67 14.74
C SER A 63 9.04 20.22 15.19
N GLY A 64 8.97 21.53 15.41
CA GLY A 64 7.74 22.22 15.81
C GLY A 64 7.52 22.23 17.31
N ASP A 65 6.32 22.65 17.74
CA ASP A 65 5.98 22.95 19.13
C ASP A 65 4.71 22.24 19.64
N ALA A 66 4.00 21.47 18.80
CA ALA A 66 2.89 20.64 19.24
C ALA A 66 3.37 19.54 20.23
N VAL A 67 2.53 19.21 21.19
CA VAL A 67 2.84 18.21 22.22
C VAL A 67 1.87 17.04 22.13
N ARG A 68 2.41 15.85 22.09
CA ARG A 68 1.65 14.61 22.22
C ARG A 68 1.34 14.35 23.69
N LEU A 69 0.07 14.05 24.02
CA LEU A 69 -0.36 13.87 25.41
C LEU A 69 0.01 12.52 26.01
N SER A 70 0.37 11.54 25.18
CA SER A 70 0.79 10.21 25.63
C SER A 70 2.23 9.92 25.22
N ASN A 71 3.03 9.38 26.14
CA ASN A 71 4.36 8.86 25.85
C ASN A 71 4.36 7.37 25.49
N ALA A 72 3.19 6.71 25.51
CA ALA A 72 3.10 5.30 25.15
C ALA A 72 3.49 5.07 23.67
N PRO A 73 4.18 3.97 23.36
CA PRO A 73 4.44 3.61 21.99
C PRO A 73 3.12 3.35 21.25
N VAL A 74 3.13 3.55 19.95
CA VAL A 74 2.01 3.22 19.06
C VAL A 74 2.33 1.93 18.31
N THR A 75 1.31 1.29 17.74
CA THR A 75 1.55 0.14 16.87
C THR A 75 2.23 0.63 15.58
N PRO A 76 3.45 0.15 15.26
CA PRO A 76 4.13 0.56 14.05
C PRO A 76 3.36 0.08 12.82
N PRO A 77 3.34 0.88 11.74
CA PRO A 77 2.77 0.44 10.49
C PRO A 77 3.46 -0.82 9.97
N THR A 78 2.65 -1.77 9.54
CA THR A 78 3.14 -3.05 9.00
C THR A 78 2.32 -3.41 7.78
N MET A 79 2.98 -3.82 6.69
CA MET A 79 2.32 -4.40 5.54
C MET A 79 2.59 -5.90 5.45
N ARG A 80 1.58 -6.65 5.02
CA ARG A 80 1.71 -8.06 4.67
C ARG A 80 1.39 -8.22 3.20
N LEU A 81 2.27 -8.94 2.50
CA LEU A 81 2.05 -9.34 1.12
C LEU A 81 1.79 -10.84 1.11
N THR A 82 0.76 -11.24 0.41
CA THR A 82 0.43 -12.64 0.17
C THR A 82 0.22 -12.84 -1.32
N CYS A 83 0.61 -14.00 -1.80
CA CYS A 83 0.30 -14.39 -3.15
C CYS A 83 -1.15 -14.85 -3.22
N GLY A 84 -1.93 -14.33 -4.17
CA GLY A 84 -3.31 -14.72 -4.38
C GLY A 84 -3.44 -16.20 -4.74
N LEU A 85 -4.58 -16.80 -4.42
CA LEU A 85 -4.88 -18.22 -4.69
C LEU A 85 -4.86 -18.56 -6.20
N LEU A 86 -5.00 -17.56 -7.07
CA LEU A 86 -5.00 -17.71 -8.52
C LEU A 86 -3.62 -17.50 -9.16
N ASN A 87 -2.53 -17.78 -8.43
CA ASN A 87 -1.17 -17.71 -8.97
C ASN A 87 -0.90 -18.84 -9.99
N LEU A 88 -1.74 -18.93 -11.00
CA LEU A 88 -1.70 -19.99 -12.03
C LEU A 88 -0.40 -20.00 -12.83
N ALA A 89 0.30 -18.87 -12.89
CA ALA A 89 1.57 -18.73 -13.62
C ALA A 89 2.81 -18.78 -12.70
N ASN A 90 2.65 -19.11 -11.40
CA ASN A 90 3.72 -19.10 -10.40
C ASN A 90 4.49 -17.76 -10.33
N LEU A 91 3.85 -16.64 -10.64
CA LEU A 91 4.50 -15.32 -10.73
C LEU A 91 5.19 -14.92 -9.43
N CYS A 92 4.59 -15.24 -8.28
CA CYS A 92 5.21 -14.98 -6.97
C CYS A 92 6.54 -15.72 -6.75
N VAL A 93 6.78 -16.82 -7.47
CA VAL A 93 8.00 -17.62 -7.36
C VAL A 93 9.09 -17.15 -8.31
N VAL A 94 8.72 -16.53 -9.44
CA VAL A 94 9.66 -16.22 -10.53
C VAL A 94 9.82 -14.73 -10.82
N ARG A 95 8.91 -13.88 -10.32
CA ARG A 95 8.91 -12.44 -10.60
C ARG A 95 9.24 -11.62 -9.36
N ASN A 96 9.97 -10.55 -9.59
CA ASN A 96 10.12 -9.51 -8.58
C ASN A 96 8.79 -8.77 -8.37
N ILE A 97 8.64 -8.19 -7.19
CA ILE A 97 7.45 -7.43 -6.82
C ILE A 97 7.88 -5.99 -6.60
N ARG A 98 7.28 -5.07 -7.33
CA ARG A 98 7.45 -3.63 -7.10
C ARG A 98 6.43 -3.16 -6.07
N ILE A 99 6.91 -2.48 -5.04
CA ILE A 99 6.08 -1.83 -4.03
C ILE A 99 6.15 -0.33 -4.24
N THR A 100 4.99 0.31 -4.27
CA THR A 100 4.87 1.76 -4.31
C THR A 100 4.04 2.22 -3.13
N MET A 101 4.60 3.10 -2.30
CA MET A 101 3.91 3.71 -1.15
C MET A 101 3.76 5.20 -1.39
N THR A 102 2.54 5.70 -1.26
CA THR A 102 2.22 7.11 -1.53
C THR A 102 1.38 7.69 -0.39
N PRO A 103 1.75 8.84 0.18
CA PRO A 103 0.91 9.54 1.14
C PRO A 103 -0.43 9.90 0.50
N GLN A 104 -1.49 9.79 1.29
CA GLN A 104 -2.79 10.36 0.92
C GLN A 104 -3.03 11.61 1.74
N SER A 105 -3.45 12.68 1.08
CA SER A 105 -3.94 13.86 1.78
C SER A 105 -5.24 13.50 2.50
N SER A 106 -5.20 13.40 3.81
CA SER A 106 -6.38 13.16 4.65
C SER A 106 -7.05 14.45 5.13
N GLY A 107 -6.95 15.50 4.34
CA GLY A 107 -7.40 16.84 4.72
C GLY A 107 -6.25 17.70 5.27
N THR A 108 -6.62 18.81 5.91
CA THR A 108 -5.67 19.86 6.32
C THR A 108 -4.97 19.61 7.66
N VAL A 109 -5.32 18.53 8.39
CA VAL A 109 -4.95 18.35 9.79
C VAL A 109 -3.58 17.69 9.96
N ALA A 110 -3.35 16.56 9.30
CA ALA A 110 -2.10 15.82 9.38
C ALA A 110 -1.89 15.00 8.11
N SER A 111 -0.63 14.84 7.70
CA SER A 111 -0.25 14.08 6.52
C SER A 111 1.03 13.30 6.77
N VAL A 112 1.15 12.12 6.16
CA VAL A 112 2.43 11.41 6.07
C VAL A 112 3.32 12.18 5.13
N THR A 113 4.56 12.46 5.53
CA THR A 113 5.53 13.22 4.73
C THR A 113 6.78 12.41 4.37
N MET A 114 7.07 11.34 5.11
CA MET A 114 8.23 10.47 4.87
C MET A 114 7.91 9.06 5.30
N PHE A 115 8.45 8.07 4.58
CA PHE A 115 8.45 6.66 4.96
C PHE A 115 9.87 6.21 5.30
N HIS A 116 10.00 5.34 6.30
CA HIS A 116 11.24 4.75 6.77
C HIS A 116 11.09 3.24 6.79
N ILE A 117 11.71 2.52 5.86
CA ILE A 117 11.60 1.07 5.82
C ILE A 117 12.48 0.45 6.92
N GLY A 118 11.88 -0.47 7.66
CA GLY A 118 12.54 -1.23 8.72
C GLY A 118 12.79 -2.67 8.32
N ALA A 119 12.46 -3.58 9.21
CA ALA A 119 12.70 -5.01 9.01
C ALA A 119 11.77 -5.59 7.93
N ILE A 120 12.33 -6.52 7.16
CA ILE A 120 11.61 -7.35 6.20
C ILE A 120 11.79 -8.82 6.56
N SER A 121 10.74 -9.62 6.37
CA SER A 121 10.78 -11.07 6.48
C SER A 121 10.05 -11.74 5.31
N GLY A 122 10.48 -12.93 4.94
CA GLY A 122 9.88 -13.73 3.86
C GLY A 122 10.42 -13.44 2.46
N THR A 123 11.23 -12.40 2.27
CA THR A 123 11.93 -12.07 1.02
C THR A 123 13.07 -11.09 1.29
N SER A 124 13.72 -10.57 0.24
CA SER A 124 14.79 -9.59 0.33
C SER A 124 14.53 -8.40 -0.61
N PHE A 125 15.16 -7.26 -0.34
CA PHE A 125 15.16 -6.12 -1.26
C PHE A 125 16.07 -6.38 -2.45
N VAL A 126 15.64 -6.00 -3.64
CA VAL A 126 16.49 -5.94 -4.82
C VAL A 126 17.34 -4.67 -4.74
N GLY A 127 18.66 -4.84 -4.69
CA GLY A 127 19.58 -3.71 -4.59
C GLY A 127 19.78 -3.14 -3.17
N GLY A 128 19.23 -3.79 -2.15
CA GLY A 128 19.34 -3.34 -0.75
C GLY A 128 18.11 -2.60 -0.24
N ALA A 129 18.11 -2.27 1.05
CA ALA A 129 17.03 -1.53 1.67
C ALA A 129 16.88 -0.12 1.03
N PRO A 130 15.64 0.31 0.73
CA PRO A 130 15.42 1.63 0.14
C PRO A 130 15.75 2.74 1.15
N ALA A 131 16.24 3.86 0.65
CA ALA A 131 16.41 5.05 1.45
C ALA A 131 15.05 5.69 1.81
N ASP A 132 15.04 6.48 2.88
CA ASP A 132 13.87 7.23 3.31
C ASP A 132 13.37 8.16 2.20
N ALA A 133 12.06 8.18 1.96
CA ALA A 133 11.46 8.97 0.89
C ALA A 133 10.02 9.38 1.19
N SER A 134 9.57 10.50 0.62
CA SER A 134 8.18 10.95 0.71
C SER A 134 7.20 10.09 -0.11
N THR A 135 7.66 9.56 -1.23
CA THR A 135 7.01 8.48 -1.99
C THR A 135 8.05 7.39 -2.17
N MET A 136 7.69 6.18 -1.78
CA MET A 136 8.65 5.08 -1.79
C MET A 136 8.37 4.15 -2.95
N ASN A 137 9.42 3.74 -3.65
CA ASN A 137 9.35 2.76 -4.73
C ASN A 137 10.57 1.83 -4.61
N PHE A 138 10.32 0.55 -4.40
CA PHE A 138 11.38 -0.45 -4.28
C PHE A 138 10.90 -1.80 -4.82
N GLN A 139 11.84 -2.69 -5.04
CA GLN A 139 11.56 -4.03 -5.52
C GLN A 139 11.96 -5.08 -4.50
N LEU A 140 11.17 -6.13 -4.45
CA LEU A 140 11.41 -7.33 -3.67
C LEU A 140 11.78 -8.48 -4.59
N THR A 141 12.66 -9.36 -4.13
CA THR A 141 12.90 -10.63 -4.81
C THR A 141 11.65 -11.51 -4.74
N PRO A 142 11.54 -12.55 -5.58
CA PRO A 142 10.38 -13.45 -5.55
C PRO A 142 10.11 -13.99 -4.15
N MET A 143 8.86 -13.92 -3.70
CA MET A 143 8.45 -14.29 -2.35
C MET A 143 8.06 -15.77 -2.19
N GLY A 144 7.98 -16.51 -3.29
CA GLY A 144 7.46 -17.88 -3.27
C GLY A 144 5.96 -17.91 -2.93
N LEU A 145 5.55 -18.96 -2.23
CA LEU A 145 4.18 -19.13 -1.72
C LEU A 145 4.04 -18.65 -0.26
N GLY A 146 5.05 -17.98 0.25
CA GLY A 146 5.09 -17.52 1.64
C GLY A 146 4.33 -16.20 1.86
N VAL A 147 4.51 -15.67 3.04
CA VAL A 147 4.03 -14.35 3.45
C VAL A 147 5.24 -13.45 3.65
N VAL A 148 5.20 -12.28 3.04
CA VAL A 148 6.18 -11.23 3.29
C VAL A 148 5.59 -10.24 4.29
N THR A 149 6.38 -9.88 5.29
CA THR A 149 6.01 -8.84 6.25
C THR A 149 7.08 -7.76 6.25
N ILE A 150 6.66 -6.51 6.12
CA ILE A 150 7.54 -5.35 6.15
C ILE A 150 7.05 -4.41 7.24
N GLN A 151 7.91 -4.10 8.19
CA GLN A 151 7.68 -3.05 9.19
C GLN A 151 8.29 -1.75 8.67
N PHE A 152 7.60 -0.65 8.91
CA PHE A 152 8.09 0.68 8.49
C PHE A 152 7.65 1.75 9.48
N GLY A 153 8.43 2.83 9.52
CA GLY A 153 8.11 4.04 10.25
C GLY A 153 7.58 5.11 9.30
N VAL A 154 7.03 6.18 9.88
CA VAL A 154 6.53 7.32 9.11
C VAL A 154 6.79 8.64 9.83
N ASP A 155 7.08 9.69 9.08
CA ASP A 155 7.00 11.06 9.59
C ASP A 155 5.61 11.62 9.26
N ILE A 156 5.00 12.24 10.27
CA ILE A 156 3.67 12.84 10.17
C ILE A 156 3.82 14.33 10.47
N THR A 157 3.46 15.16 9.50
CA THR A 157 3.36 16.59 9.69
C THR A 157 1.95 16.96 10.14
N VAL A 158 1.86 17.66 11.26
CA VAL A 158 0.61 18.18 11.82
C VAL A 158 0.56 19.69 11.61
N ALA A 159 -0.56 20.18 11.09
CA ALA A 159 -0.78 21.60 10.86
C ALA A 159 -0.95 22.37 12.18
N PRO A 160 -0.60 23.69 12.21
CA PRO A 160 -0.78 24.52 13.40
C PRO A 160 -2.25 24.57 13.84
N GLY A 161 -2.49 24.73 15.14
CA GLY A 161 -3.83 24.89 15.71
C GLY A 161 -4.66 23.60 15.78
N GLN A 162 -4.16 22.47 15.30
CA GLN A 162 -4.89 21.20 15.31
C GLN A 162 -4.83 20.51 16.67
N ARG A 163 -5.98 20.00 17.14
CA ARG A 163 -6.14 19.35 18.44
C ARG A 163 -6.87 18.02 18.29
N GLY A 164 -6.65 17.12 19.24
CA GLY A 164 -7.35 15.83 19.31
C GLY A 164 -6.62 14.70 18.60
N ALA A 165 -7.34 13.63 18.30
CA ALA A 165 -6.76 12.45 17.65
C ALA A 165 -6.46 12.72 16.18
N THR A 166 -5.23 12.47 15.78
CA THR A 166 -4.77 12.61 14.40
C THR A 166 -4.69 11.25 13.72
N VAL A 167 -5.34 11.15 12.58
CA VAL A 167 -5.30 9.97 11.69
C VAL A 167 -4.75 10.40 10.35
N THR A 168 -3.76 9.66 9.86
CA THR A 168 -3.16 9.90 8.53
C THR A 168 -3.40 8.71 7.63
N ARG A 169 -3.37 8.91 6.31
CA ARG A 169 -3.60 7.87 5.32
C ARG A 169 -2.44 7.77 4.33
N TYR A 170 -2.26 6.58 3.81
CA TYR A 170 -1.34 6.28 2.71
C TYR A 170 -1.90 5.13 1.89
N THR A 171 -1.39 4.96 0.67
CA THR A 171 -1.67 3.81 -0.19
C THR A 171 -0.42 2.98 -0.38
N VAL A 172 -0.61 1.67 -0.52
CA VAL A 172 0.42 0.73 -0.93
C VAL A 172 -0.09 -0.04 -2.13
N ASN A 173 0.67 -0.03 -3.22
CA ASN A 173 0.42 -0.85 -4.39
C ASN A 173 1.56 -1.85 -4.55
N ALA A 174 1.23 -3.05 -5.01
CA ALA A 174 2.20 -4.10 -5.32
C ALA A 174 1.90 -4.67 -6.71
N ASP A 175 2.92 -4.68 -7.56
CA ASP A 175 2.84 -5.13 -8.95
C ASP A 175 3.99 -6.08 -9.26
N PHE A 176 3.77 -7.07 -10.12
CA PHE A 176 4.84 -7.90 -10.65
C PHE A 176 5.66 -7.14 -11.71
N VAL A 177 6.99 -7.34 -11.69
CA VAL A 177 7.95 -6.75 -12.63
C VAL A 177 8.88 -7.81 -13.23
#